data_1b4c5c83fd15547540adf8a432d6786a
#
_entry.id   1b4c5c83fd15547540adf8a432d6786a
#
_cell.length_a   1.000
_cell.length_b   1.000
_cell.length_c   1.000
_cell.angle_alpha   90.00
_cell.angle_beta   90.00
_cell.angle_gamma   90.00
#
_symmetry.space_group_name_H-M   'P 1'
#
loop_
_entity.id
_entity.type
_entity.pdbx_description
1 polymer ?
#
loop_
_entity_poly.entity_id
_entity_poly.type
_entity_poly.pdbx_seq_one_letter_code
_entity_poly.pdbx_strand_id
1 'polypeptide(L)'
;GCKSLTGSITIPQGVHKLPTSVFQFCDNLNGTLTLPDGITSIGYNCFQGCALKGELKLPKNLTVIADEVFNGCDFSGELVLPKTIRSIGKRAFANNWRLMGIVEFPEGLQSIGAGAFANCRMIEGLVFPESLESIRAENSYNEDGGAFQGCYGINSIVCKSDMPAYVQDKVFDGVAKDNF
;
A
#
# COMPACT_ATOMS: atom_id res chain seq x y z
N GLY A 1 -18.20 5.23 -8.98
CA GLY A 1 -17.50 4.20 -9.79
C GLY A 1 -18.20 3.90 -11.10
N CYS A 2 -17.42 3.54 -12.11
CA CYS A 2 -17.92 3.16 -13.42
C CYS A 2 -18.19 1.66 -13.47
N LYS A 3 -19.41 1.24 -13.13
CA LYS A 3 -19.81 -0.19 -13.13
C LYS A 3 -19.81 -0.86 -14.51
N SER A 4 -19.75 -0.07 -15.58
CA SER A 4 -19.67 -0.58 -16.96
C SER A 4 -18.26 -0.93 -17.42
N LEU A 5 -17.21 -0.47 -16.70
CA LEU A 5 -15.83 -0.83 -17.00
C LEU A 5 -15.53 -2.22 -16.46
N THR A 6 -15.02 -3.10 -17.30
CA THR A 6 -14.74 -4.51 -16.97
C THR A 6 -13.34 -4.92 -17.40
N GLY A 7 -12.79 -5.96 -16.75
CA GLY A 7 -11.53 -6.58 -17.16
C GLY A 7 -10.29 -5.80 -16.71
N SER A 8 -9.29 -5.74 -17.59
CA SER A 8 -7.99 -5.11 -17.32
C SER A 8 -7.95 -3.64 -17.69
N ILE A 9 -7.10 -2.88 -17.01
CA ILE A 9 -6.79 -1.49 -17.35
C ILE A 9 -5.34 -1.38 -17.80
N THR A 10 -5.13 -0.71 -18.94
CA THR A 10 -3.82 -0.27 -19.41
C THR A 10 -3.83 1.25 -19.55
N ILE A 11 -3.02 1.92 -18.75
CA ILE A 11 -2.85 3.37 -18.85
C ILE A 11 -1.85 3.67 -19.98
N PRO A 12 -2.20 4.56 -20.95
CA PRO A 12 -1.32 4.88 -22.09
C PRO A 12 0.00 5.54 -21.67
N GLN A 13 1.08 5.34 -22.47
CA GLN A 13 2.42 5.85 -22.19
C GLN A 13 2.51 7.37 -22.02
N GLY A 14 1.66 8.16 -22.69
CA GLY A 14 1.63 9.62 -22.58
C GLY A 14 0.96 10.17 -21.32
N VAL A 15 0.40 9.31 -20.48
CA VAL A 15 -0.24 9.75 -19.23
C VAL A 15 0.80 9.85 -18.12
N HIS A 16 0.93 11.04 -17.53
CA HIS A 16 1.88 11.31 -16.45
C HIS A 16 1.24 11.45 -15.07
N LYS A 17 -0.06 11.72 -15.02
CA LYS A 17 -0.81 11.89 -13.76
C LYS A 17 -2.19 11.26 -13.89
N LEU A 18 -2.61 10.54 -12.86
CA LEU A 18 -3.97 10.05 -12.70
C LEU A 18 -4.71 10.90 -11.68
N PRO A 19 -5.92 11.41 -12.02
CA PRO A 19 -6.71 12.20 -11.10
C PRO A 19 -7.20 11.42 -9.88
N THR A 20 -7.61 12.14 -8.84
CA THR A 20 -8.29 11.59 -7.66
C THR A 20 -9.55 10.84 -8.09
N SER A 21 -9.77 9.65 -7.51
CA SER A 21 -10.98 8.83 -7.62
C SER A 21 -11.41 8.45 -9.05
N VAL A 22 -10.54 8.56 -10.07
CA VAL A 22 -10.94 8.37 -11.48
C VAL A 22 -11.51 6.96 -11.74
N PHE A 23 -11.02 5.93 -11.04
CA PHE A 23 -11.53 4.55 -11.12
C PHE A 23 -12.13 4.05 -9.80
N GLN A 24 -12.37 4.94 -8.84
CA GLN A 24 -12.89 4.57 -7.53
C GLN A 24 -14.19 3.77 -7.65
N PHE A 25 -14.28 2.63 -6.94
CA PHE A 25 -15.43 1.71 -6.94
C PHE A 25 -15.85 1.23 -8.34
N CYS A 26 -14.90 1.05 -9.25
CA CYS A 26 -15.10 0.33 -10.49
C CYS A 26 -14.93 -1.18 -10.22
N ASP A 27 -15.88 -1.76 -9.50
CA ASP A 27 -15.86 -3.11 -8.94
C ASP A 27 -15.87 -4.25 -10.01
N ASN A 28 -16.21 -3.92 -11.26
CA ASN A 28 -16.12 -4.83 -12.38
C ASN A 28 -14.76 -4.82 -13.10
N LEU A 29 -13.83 -3.94 -12.72
CA LEU A 29 -12.45 -3.99 -13.15
C LEU A 29 -11.73 -5.12 -12.39
N ASN A 30 -11.81 -6.32 -12.92
CA ASN A 30 -11.36 -7.56 -12.28
C ASN A 30 -10.18 -8.24 -12.99
N GLY A 31 -9.52 -7.51 -13.87
CA GLY A 31 -8.29 -7.93 -14.58
C GLY A 31 -7.04 -7.35 -13.93
N THR A 32 -6.01 -7.16 -14.77
CA THR A 32 -4.72 -6.61 -14.35
C THR A 32 -4.65 -5.10 -14.56
N LEU A 33 -3.74 -4.45 -13.82
CA LEU A 33 -3.43 -3.04 -13.96
C LEU A 33 -2.03 -2.87 -14.59
N THR A 34 -1.96 -2.14 -15.71
CA THR A 34 -0.70 -1.75 -16.33
C THR A 34 -0.53 -0.24 -16.24
N LEU A 35 0.52 0.18 -15.53
CA LEU A 35 0.91 1.58 -15.35
C LEU A 35 2.22 1.85 -16.06
N PRO A 36 2.32 2.87 -16.93
CA PRO A 36 3.59 3.23 -17.57
C PRO A 36 4.55 3.90 -16.59
N ASP A 37 5.86 3.70 -16.81
CA ASP A 37 6.92 4.31 -15.99
C ASP A 37 6.89 5.86 -15.99
N GLY A 38 6.24 6.47 -16.99
CA GLY A 38 6.08 7.92 -17.09
C GLY A 38 5.14 8.55 -16.05
N ILE A 39 4.39 7.74 -15.30
CA ILE A 39 3.51 8.26 -14.24
C ILE A 39 4.35 8.77 -13.07
N THR A 40 4.08 10.01 -12.69
CA THR A 40 4.72 10.69 -11.55
C THR A 40 3.77 10.92 -10.38
N SER A 41 2.45 10.79 -10.60
CA SER A 41 1.43 10.98 -9.56
C SER A 41 0.19 10.16 -9.86
N ILE A 42 -0.34 9.51 -8.81
CA ILE A 42 -1.65 8.85 -8.79
C ILE A 42 -2.44 9.47 -7.64
N GLY A 43 -3.60 10.03 -7.95
CA GLY A 43 -4.43 10.75 -6.97
C GLY A 43 -5.05 9.84 -5.91
N TYR A 44 -5.56 10.43 -4.85
CA TYR A 44 -6.25 9.74 -3.75
C TYR A 44 -7.36 8.83 -4.30
N ASN A 45 -7.56 7.67 -3.68
CA ASN A 45 -8.65 6.75 -3.99
C ASN A 45 -8.73 6.31 -5.47
N CYS A 46 -7.68 6.53 -6.28
CA CYS A 46 -7.74 6.38 -7.73
C CYS A 46 -8.27 5.00 -8.14
N PHE A 47 -7.82 3.93 -7.48
CA PHE A 47 -8.25 2.54 -7.73
C PHE A 47 -8.97 1.91 -6.53
N GLN A 48 -9.39 2.71 -5.55
CA GLN A 48 -10.06 2.20 -4.35
C GLN A 48 -11.30 1.36 -4.73
N GLY A 49 -11.41 0.17 -4.14
CA GLY A 49 -12.57 -0.71 -4.34
C GLY A 49 -12.71 -1.25 -5.77
N CYS A 50 -11.62 -1.29 -6.54
CA CYS A 50 -11.57 -2.05 -7.78
C CYS A 50 -11.24 -3.52 -7.47
N ALA A 51 -11.77 -4.45 -8.28
CA ALA A 51 -11.44 -5.87 -8.16
C ALA A 51 -10.17 -6.25 -8.94
N LEU A 52 -9.25 -5.28 -9.15
CA LEU A 52 -7.98 -5.45 -9.86
C LEU A 52 -7.10 -6.48 -9.16
N LYS A 53 -6.52 -7.39 -9.94
CA LYS A 53 -5.77 -8.56 -9.43
C LYS A 53 -4.44 -8.76 -10.16
N GLY A 54 -3.70 -9.78 -9.71
CA GLY A 54 -2.37 -10.08 -10.22
C GLY A 54 -1.30 -9.20 -9.59
N GLU A 55 -0.12 -9.22 -10.15
CA GLU A 55 1.03 -8.47 -9.65
C GLU A 55 0.84 -6.95 -9.86
N LEU A 56 1.09 -6.16 -8.81
CA LEU A 56 1.08 -4.70 -8.88
C LEU A 56 2.49 -4.19 -9.20
N LYS A 57 2.68 -3.66 -10.42
CA LYS A 57 3.91 -2.99 -10.84
C LYS A 57 3.76 -1.48 -10.73
N LEU A 58 4.46 -0.89 -9.77
CA LEU A 58 4.43 0.55 -9.53
C LEU A 58 5.39 1.30 -10.46
N PRO A 59 4.99 2.48 -11.00
CA PRO A 59 5.85 3.33 -11.81
C PRO A 59 7.10 3.78 -11.05
N LYS A 60 8.27 3.74 -11.70
CA LYS A 60 9.58 4.02 -11.08
C LYS A 60 9.77 5.44 -10.58
N ASN A 61 8.99 6.39 -11.09
CA ASN A 61 9.10 7.81 -10.78
C ASN A 61 8.11 8.29 -9.72
N LEU A 62 7.32 7.40 -9.13
CA LEU A 62 6.46 7.76 -8.01
C LEU A 62 7.31 8.10 -6.78
N THR A 63 6.94 9.20 -6.12
CA THR A 63 7.54 9.62 -4.84
C THR A 63 6.59 9.47 -3.67
N VAL A 64 5.30 9.40 -3.94
CA VAL A 64 4.23 9.26 -2.95
C VAL A 64 3.26 8.19 -3.41
N ILE A 65 2.92 7.28 -2.53
CA ILE A 65 1.74 6.42 -2.66
C ILE A 65 0.62 7.14 -1.91
N ALA A 66 -0.37 7.63 -2.64
CA ALA A 66 -1.43 8.47 -2.07
C ALA A 66 -2.39 7.68 -1.16
N ASP A 67 -3.17 8.42 -0.34
CA ASP A 67 -4.15 7.79 0.55
C ASP A 67 -5.16 6.96 -0.26
N GLU A 68 -5.43 5.76 0.23
CA GLU A 68 -6.43 4.82 -0.27
C GLU A 68 -6.30 4.44 -1.77
N VAL A 69 -5.17 4.75 -2.39
CA VAL A 69 -5.00 4.62 -3.85
C VAL A 69 -5.28 3.21 -4.38
N PHE A 70 -4.92 2.17 -3.62
CA PHE A 70 -5.14 0.75 -3.95
C PHE A 70 -5.94 0.02 -2.86
N ASN A 71 -6.65 0.75 -2.00
CA ASN A 71 -7.44 0.14 -0.92
C ASN A 71 -8.55 -0.75 -1.49
N GLY A 72 -8.67 -1.98 -0.99
CA GLY A 72 -9.73 -2.90 -1.38
C GLY A 72 -9.60 -3.43 -2.83
N CYS A 73 -8.37 -3.54 -3.33
CA CYS A 73 -8.06 -4.30 -4.54
C CYS A 73 -7.77 -5.77 -4.18
N ASP A 74 -7.59 -6.63 -5.20
CA ASP A 74 -7.24 -8.05 -5.04
C ASP A 74 -5.84 -8.38 -5.60
N PHE A 75 -4.90 -7.44 -5.46
CA PHE A 75 -3.51 -7.64 -5.90
C PHE A 75 -2.86 -8.79 -5.14
N SER A 76 -1.99 -9.52 -5.84
CA SER A 76 -1.31 -10.72 -5.32
C SER A 76 0.16 -10.72 -5.69
N GLY A 77 0.94 -11.58 -5.01
CA GLY A 77 2.38 -11.66 -5.20
C GLY A 77 3.13 -10.65 -4.32
N GLU A 78 4.41 -10.51 -4.58
CA GLU A 78 5.28 -9.60 -3.83
C GLU A 78 5.05 -8.14 -4.23
N LEU A 79 5.05 -7.26 -3.23
CA LEU A 79 4.97 -5.81 -3.46
C LEU A 79 6.38 -5.22 -3.54
N VAL A 80 6.79 -4.83 -4.74
CA VAL A 80 8.06 -4.13 -4.95
C VAL A 80 7.83 -2.62 -4.98
N LEU A 81 8.37 -1.92 -3.99
CA LEU A 81 8.27 -0.46 -3.89
C LEU A 81 9.42 0.23 -4.66
N PRO A 82 9.13 1.24 -5.51
CA PRO A 82 10.16 2.03 -6.16
C PRO A 82 11.09 2.73 -5.15
N LYS A 83 12.39 2.81 -5.48
CA LYS A 83 13.40 3.48 -4.63
C LYS A 83 13.14 4.98 -4.43
N THR A 84 12.29 5.56 -5.26
CA THR A 84 11.91 6.97 -5.21
C THR A 84 10.85 7.30 -4.16
N ILE A 85 10.16 6.29 -3.60
CA ILE A 85 9.08 6.50 -2.63
C ILE A 85 9.62 7.14 -1.35
N ARG A 86 8.93 8.21 -0.90
CA ARG A 86 9.23 8.98 0.32
C ARG A 86 8.11 8.87 1.34
N SER A 87 6.88 8.62 0.91
CA SER A 87 5.76 8.44 1.83
C SER A 87 4.71 7.47 1.27
N ILE A 88 4.10 6.72 2.17
CA ILE A 88 2.95 5.86 1.91
C ILE A 88 1.79 6.39 2.72
N GLY A 89 0.71 6.74 2.03
CA GLY A 89 -0.48 7.35 2.60
C GLY A 89 -1.34 6.41 3.43
N LYS A 90 -2.36 7.00 4.05
CA LYS A 90 -3.36 6.28 4.83
C LYS A 90 -4.04 5.23 3.95
N ARG A 91 -4.16 3.98 4.47
CA ARG A 91 -4.85 2.86 3.82
C ARG A 91 -4.43 2.60 2.36
N ALA A 92 -3.25 3.02 1.96
CA ALA A 92 -2.80 2.98 0.56
C ALA A 92 -2.92 1.59 -0.07
N PHE A 93 -2.61 0.52 0.67
CA PHE A 93 -2.71 -0.87 0.26
C PHE A 93 -3.65 -1.70 1.14
N ALA A 94 -4.47 -1.06 1.99
CA ALA A 94 -5.36 -1.79 2.89
C ALA A 94 -6.26 -2.77 2.13
N ASN A 95 -6.60 -3.90 2.77
CA ASN A 95 -7.50 -4.91 2.23
C ASN A 95 -7.03 -5.59 0.92
N ASN A 96 -5.72 -5.59 0.63
CA ASN A 96 -5.12 -6.42 -0.40
C ASN A 96 -4.67 -7.74 0.23
N TRP A 97 -5.59 -8.65 0.44
CA TRP A 97 -5.41 -9.85 1.26
C TRP A 97 -4.40 -10.85 0.70
N ARG A 98 -4.05 -10.73 -0.59
CA ARG A 98 -3.17 -11.63 -1.32
C ARG A 98 -1.77 -11.08 -1.59
N LEU A 99 -1.46 -9.87 -1.15
CA LEU A 99 -0.08 -9.39 -1.14
C LEU A 99 0.71 -10.25 -0.15
N MET A 100 1.85 -10.79 -0.59
CA MET A 100 2.63 -11.78 0.16
C MET A 100 4.12 -11.45 0.18
N GLY A 101 4.88 -12.29 0.90
CA GLY A 101 6.32 -12.19 0.99
C GLY A 101 6.80 -11.07 1.90
N ILE A 102 8.02 -10.64 1.70
CA ILE A 102 8.67 -9.60 2.52
C ILE A 102 8.51 -8.26 1.83
N VAL A 103 7.99 -7.26 2.54
CA VAL A 103 7.96 -5.88 2.05
C VAL A 103 9.24 -5.17 2.49
N GLU A 104 10.14 -4.93 1.53
CA GLU A 104 11.31 -4.08 1.73
C GLU A 104 10.95 -2.62 1.43
N PHE A 105 10.99 -1.80 2.47
CA PHE A 105 10.77 -0.36 2.32
C PHE A 105 12.05 0.31 1.80
N PRO A 106 11.94 1.19 0.77
CA PRO A 106 13.12 1.79 0.15
C PRO A 106 13.83 2.76 1.07
N GLU A 107 15.16 2.84 0.94
CA GLU A 107 15.96 3.89 1.58
C GLU A 107 15.46 5.27 1.10
N GLY A 108 15.20 6.15 2.05
CA GLY A 108 14.57 7.46 1.82
C GLY A 108 13.07 7.49 2.06
N LEU A 109 12.41 6.36 2.39
CA LEU A 109 11.05 6.38 2.92
C LEU A 109 11.05 7.05 4.30
N GLN A 110 10.18 8.06 4.49
CA GLN A 110 10.09 8.85 5.72
C GLN A 110 8.86 8.50 6.55
N SER A 111 7.73 8.16 5.89
CA SER A 111 6.49 7.93 6.65
C SER A 111 5.61 6.84 6.06
N ILE A 112 4.93 6.13 6.95
CA ILE A 112 3.87 5.16 6.65
C ILE A 112 2.60 5.60 7.39
N GLY A 113 1.52 5.82 6.63
CA GLY A 113 0.23 6.29 7.14
C GLY A 113 -0.54 5.22 7.90
N ALA A 114 -1.54 5.67 8.66
CA ALA A 114 -2.44 4.79 9.40
C ALA A 114 -3.16 3.80 8.47
N GLY A 115 -3.22 2.53 8.87
CA GLY A 115 -3.87 1.49 8.09
C GLY A 115 -3.24 1.19 6.73
N ALA A 116 -2.04 1.72 6.42
CA ALA A 116 -1.45 1.64 5.07
C ALA A 116 -1.45 0.23 4.48
N PHE A 117 -1.24 -0.80 5.30
CA PHE A 117 -1.26 -2.22 4.95
C PHE A 117 -2.30 -3.01 5.74
N ALA A 118 -3.30 -2.34 6.33
CA ALA A 118 -4.29 -3.04 7.16
C ALA A 118 -4.93 -4.20 6.39
N ASN A 119 -5.02 -5.37 7.04
CA ASN A 119 -5.55 -6.60 6.46
C ASN A 119 -4.78 -7.18 5.26
N CYS A 120 -3.52 -6.83 5.05
CA CYS A 120 -2.64 -7.54 4.11
C CYS A 120 -2.14 -8.83 4.76
N ARG A 121 -3.00 -9.85 4.80
CA ARG A 121 -2.87 -11.03 5.68
C ARG A 121 -1.75 -12.00 5.33
N MET A 122 -1.24 -11.94 4.09
CA MET A 122 -0.22 -12.86 3.58
C MET A 122 1.18 -12.22 3.51
N ILE A 123 1.35 -10.98 3.98
CA ILE A 123 2.69 -10.39 4.16
C ILE A 123 3.39 -11.17 5.28
N GLU A 124 4.62 -11.62 5.03
CA GLU A 124 5.40 -12.49 5.92
C GLU A 124 6.46 -11.73 6.70
N GLY A 125 6.93 -10.60 6.16
CA GLY A 125 7.96 -9.81 6.83
C GLY A 125 8.03 -8.37 6.38
N LEU A 126 8.69 -7.55 7.20
CA LEU A 126 8.90 -6.13 6.96
C LEU A 126 10.36 -5.78 7.17
N VAL A 127 10.95 -5.03 6.23
CA VAL A 127 12.31 -4.48 6.37
C VAL A 127 12.22 -2.95 6.30
N PHE A 128 12.45 -2.29 7.43
CA PHE A 128 12.38 -0.83 7.54
C PHE A 128 13.74 -0.18 7.30
N PRO A 129 13.81 0.92 6.51
CA PRO A 129 15.04 1.65 6.22
C PRO A 129 15.43 2.57 7.39
N GLU A 130 16.69 3.01 7.39
CA GLU A 130 17.19 4.00 8.37
C GLU A 130 16.47 5.34 8.30
N SER A 131 15.99 5.72 7.10
CA SER A 131 15.32 7.01 6.86
C SER A 131 13.92 7.11 7.42
N LEU A 132 13.35 6.02 7.95
CA LEU A 132 11.95 6.01 8.40
C LEU A 132 11.78 6.81 9.69
N GLU A 133 11.00 7.90 9.59
CA GLU A 133 10.76 8.83 10.70
C GLU A 133 9.48 8.50 11.48
N SER A 134 8.46 7.96 10.80
CA SER A 134 7.19 7.70 11.47
C SER A 134 6.37 6.55 10.85
N ILE A 135 5.73 5.77 11.73
CA ILE A 135 4.67 4.82 11.38
C ILE A 135 3.44 5.21 12.19
N ARG A 136 2.31 5.45 11.50
CA ARG A 136 1.12 6.02 12.13
C ARG A 136 0.03 4.97 12.39
N ALA A 137 -0.76 5.25 13.42
CA ALA A 137 -2.05 4.65 13.69
C ALA A 137 -3.10 5.76 13.83
N GLU A 138 -4.37 5.49 13.58
CA GLU A 138 -5.43 6.44 13.93
C GLU A 138 -5.94 6.18 15.35
N ASN A 139 -6.06 7.27 16.12
CA ASN A 139 -6.60 7.25 17.48
C ASN A 139 -8.14 7.36 17.51
N SER A 140 -8.82 7.20 16.37
CA SER A 140 -10.27 7.34 16.34
C SER A 140 -10.96 6.05 16.75
N TYR A 141 -12.12 6.18 17.39
CA TYR A 141 -13.01 5.06 17.75
C TYR A 141 -13.59 4.30 16.55
N ASN A 142 -13.26 4.74 15.34
CA ASN A 142 -13.61 4.09 14.09
C ASN A 142 -12.42 3.22 13.67
N GLU A 143 -12.66 1.99 13.32
CA GLU A 143 -11.87 0.83 12.94
C GLU A 143 -10.57 1.01 12.11
N ASP A 144 -10.07 2.24 12.00
CA ASP A 144 -8.85 2.61 11.29
C ASP A 144 -7.63 2.42 12.19
N GLY A 145 -7.20 1.18 12.28
CA GLY A 145 -6.13 0.77 13.16
C GLY A 145 -4.74 1.16 12.70
N GLY A 146 -3.76 0.47 13.27
CA GLY A 146 -2.36 0.65 12.95
C GLY A 146 -2.01 0.34 11.51
N ALA A 147 -0.87 0.85 11.06
CA ALA A 147 -0.39 0.71 9.68
C ALA A 147 -0.38 -0.75 9.19
N PHE A 148 -0.17 -1.72 10.08
CA PHE A 148 -0.12 -3.16 9.80
C PHE A 148 -1.18 -3.96 10.56
N GLN A 149 -2.26 -3.32 10.97
CA GLN A 149 -3.35 -4.01 11.68
C GLN A 149 -3.87 -5.18 10.85
N GLY A 150 -4.02 -6.35 11.50
CA GLY A 150 -4.59 -7.53 10.84
C GLY A 150 -3.67 -8.19 9.81
N CYS A 151 -2.39 -7.85 9.79
CA CYS A 151 -1.36 -8.53 8.99
C CYS A 151 -0.88 -9.79 9.74
N TYR A 152 -1.73 -10.80 9.83
CA TYR A 152 -1.49 -12.01 10.64
C TYR A 152 -0.31 -12.87 10.16
N GLY A 153 0.12 -12.72 8.91
CA GLY A 153 1.23 -13.48 8.32
C GLY A 153 2.61 -12.99 8.75
N ILE A 154 2.73 -11.76 9.29
CA ILE A 154 4.02 -11.18 9.65
C ILE A 154 4.66 -12.02 10.76
N ASN A 155 5.83 -12.56 10.46
CA ASN A 155 6.66 -13.38 11.35
C ASN A 155 8.10 -12.84 11.50
N SER A 156 8.44 -11.76 10.77
CA SER A 156 9.74 -11.11 10.86
C SER A 156 9.63 -9.61 10.66
N ILE A 157 10.35 -8.84 11.49
CA ILE A 157 10.54 -7.41 11.32
C ILE A 157 12.02 -7.10 11.47
N VAL A 158 12.59 -6.42 10.48
CA VAL A 158 13.97 -5.98 10.49
C VAL A 158 13.99 -4.44 10.42
N CYS A 159 14.61 -3.81 11.40
CA CYS A 159 14.89 -2.38 11.38
C CYS A 159 16.37 -2.19 11.09
N LYS A 160 16.72 -1.40 10.07
CA LYS A 160 18.12 -1.10 9.71
C LYS A 160 18.75 -0.05 10.64
N SER A 161 17.95 0.66 11.41
CA SER A 161 18.36 1.58 12.46
C SER A 161 17.68 1.29 13.79
N ASP A 162 18.14 1.96 14.84
CA ASP A 162 17.48 1.97 16.13
C ASP A 162 16.13 2.67 16.01
N MET A 163 15.07 1.92 15.78
CA MET A 163 13.65 2.31 15.74
C MET A 163 13.32 3.64 15.02
N PRO A 164 12.27 3.70 14.20
CA PRO A 164 11.75 4.97 13.71
C PRO A 164 11.45 5.91 14.87
N ALA A 165 11.76 7.18 14.72
CA ALA A 165 11.61 8.19 15.78
C ALA A 165 10.19 8.26 16.38
N TYR A 166 9.18 7.82 15.64
CA TYR A 166 7.78 7.85 16.07
C TYR A 166 6.97 6.67 15.55
N VAL A 167 6.71 5.69 16.43
CA VAL A 167 5.78 4.57 16.18
C VAL A 167 4.60 4.74 17.11
N GLN A 168 3.40 4.94 16.56
CA GLN A 168 2.18 5.06 17.36
C GLN A 168 1.75 3.71 17.94
N ASP A 169 1.03 3.75 19.07
CA ASP A 169 0.39 2.57 19.63
C ASP A 169 -0.52 1.90 18.56
N LYS A 170 -0.66 0.59 18.66
CA LYS A 170 -1.51 -0.22 17.77
C LYS A 170 -1.07 -0.36 16.32
N VAL A 171 0.10 0.16 15.92
CA VAL A 171 0.62 0.00 14.55
C VAL A 171 0.61 -1.46 14.10
N PHE A 172 0.87 -2.40 15.01
CA PHE A 172 0.95 -3.84 14.78
C PHE A 172 -0.20 -4.63 15.45
N ASP A 173 -1.35 -4.01 15.72
CA ASP A 173 -2.49 -4.73 16.30
C ASP A 173 -2.89 -5.94 15.44
N GLY A 174 -2.98 -7.12 16.07
CA GLY A 174 -3.30 -8.38 15.39
C GLY A 174 -2.11 -9.04 14.68
N VAL A 175 -0.91 -8.47 14.74
CA VAL A 175 0.33 -9.19 14.38
C VAL A 175 0.66 -10.14 15.54
N ALA A 176 1.04 -11.39 15.23
CA ALA A 176 1.36 -12.38 16.25
C ALA A 176 2.54 -11.91 17.11
N LYS A 177 2.29 -11.75 18.43
CA LYS A 177 3.29 -11.22 19.38
C LYS A 177 4.43 -12.19 19.69
N ASP A 178 4.23 -13.47 19.37
CA ASP A 178 5.21 -14.52 19.69
C ASP A 178 6.39 -14.58 18.71
N ASN A 179 6.41 -13.67 17.71
CA ASN A 179 7.38 -13.63 16.63
C ASN A 179 8.38 -12.45 16.72
N PHE A 180 8.45 -11.74 17.87
CA PHE A 180 9.34 -10.57 18.06
C PHE A 180 10.22 -10.74 19.30
#